data_735f6507e4f02a06e746aacc03bef579
#
_entry.id   735f6507e4f02a06e746aacc03bef579
#
_cell.length_a   1.000
_cell.length_b   1.000
_cell.length_c   1.000
_cell.angle_alpha   90.00
_cell.angle_beta   90.00
_cell.angle_gamma   90.00
#
_symmetry.space_group_name_H-M   'P 1'
#
loop_
_entity.id
_entity.type
_entity.pdbx_description
1 polymer ?
#
loop_
_entity_poly.entity_id
_entity_poly.type
_entity_poly.pdbx_seq_one_letter_code
_entity_poly.pdbx_strand_id
1 'polypeptide(L)'
;PPSGEVPTSIATCAAFAPLSVMYTAEGASLGSLRYDHEVNAIVMDMDVICKEPPRYAASGIMDGMAKMIEIQNGRSEILLDDVSIGLFTAYTIAEMAYHVYEKEAHQACHDIAEGKLTKAVEDIAYLNVAVAGIVSGVSKGFGQTALGHETYELVRTHFTQEAKPYLHGEIVAIGDCLQLAFNGHPEQVAPFRDFMRSMNMPLTLEDIGIDSNSPKMENLFQDLFHSPFMEPTAENEARLRKAMHYLSAD
;
A
#
# COMPACT_ATOMS: atom_id res chain seq x y z
N PRO A 1 9.68 -16.38 24.96
CA PRO A 1 9.74 -15.13 25.69
C PRO A 1 8.87 -14.08 24.99
N PRO A 2 8.31 -13.11 25.74
CA PRO A 2 7.56 -12.02 25.11
C PRO A 2 8.48 -11.24 24.15
N SER A 3 7.94 -10.85 22.99
CA SER A 3 8.63 -10.08 21.96
C SER A 3 8.12 -8.64 21.98
N GLY A 4 9.02 -7.69 21.73
CA GLY A 4 8.69 -6.27 21.59
C GLY A 4 9.42 -5.68 20.40
N GLU A 5 8.80 -4.77 19.69
CA GLU A 5 9.38 -4.06 18.56
C GLU A 5 9.42 -2.55 18.83
N VAL A 6 10.47 -1.91 18.35
CA VAL A 6 10.66 -0.46 18.42
C VAL A 6 10.87 0.03 16.97
N PRO A 7 9.80 0.34 16.24
CA PRO A 7 9.95 0.85 14.89
C PRO A 7 10.65 2.21 14.89
N THR A 8 11.60 2.38 13.98
CA THR A 8 12.33 3.63 13.78
C THR A 8 11.85 4.39 12.55
N SER A 9 10.80 3.89 11.91
CA SER A 9 10.15 4.46 10.74
C SER A 9 8.67 4.09 10.72
N ILE A 10 7.85 4.96 10.15
CA ILE A 10 6.42 4.74 9.93
C ILE A 10 6.10 4.47 8.45
N ALA A 11 7.08 3.99 7.70
CA ALA A 11 6.93 3.71 6.25
C ALA A 11 5.98 2.55 5.94
N THR A 12 5.70 1.68 6.89
CA THR A 12 4.78 0.53 6.77
C THR A 12 4.23 0.12 8.14
N CYS A 13 3.18 -0.71 8.14
CA CYS A 13 2.63 -1.32 9.36
C CYS A 13 3.36 -2.61 9.80
N ALA A 14 4.51 -2.94 9.21
CA ALA A 14 5.19 -4.23 9.42
C ALA A 14 5.47 -4.56 10.89
N ALA A 15 5.78 -3.55 11.71
CA ALA A 15 6.02 -3.74 13.15
C ALA A 15 4.75 -4.23 13.90
N PHE A 16 3.57 -4.01 13.37
CA PHE A 16 2.30 -4.44 13.98
C PHE A 16 1.79 -5.76 13.40
N ALA A 17 2.25 -6.15 12.21
CA ALA A 17 1.76 -7.33 11.53
C ALA A 17 2.62 -8.57 11.87
N PRO A 18 1.99 -9.76 12.09
CA PRO A 18 2.74 -10.99 12.41
C PRO A 18 3.35 -11.59 11.14
N LEU A 19 4.13 -10.78 10.42
CA LEU A 19 4.79 -11.20 9.20
C LEU A 19 6.11 -10.44 8.95
N SER A 20 6.98 -11.05 8.15
CA SER A 20 8.15 -10.40 7.57
C SER A 20 8.16 -10.60 6.06
N VAL A 21 8.29 -9.51 5.31
CA VAL A 21 8.50 -9.60 3.85
C VAL A 21 9.96 -9.96 3.59
N MET A 22 10.17 -10.98 2.79
CA MET A 22 11.48 -11.54 2.50
C MET A 22 11.98 -11.09 1.13
N TYR A 23 13.27 -10.79 1.03
CA TYR A 23 13.90 -10.37 -0.21
C TYR A 23 15.19 -11.15 -0.47
N THR A 24 15.56 -11.31 -1.75
CA THR A 24 16.92 -11.76 -2.11
C THR A 24 17.95 -10.68 -1.79
N ALA A 25 19.22 -11.03 -1.85
CA ALA A 25 20.31 -10.06 -1.69
C ALA A 25 20.28 -8.94 -2.74
N GLU A 26 19.74 -9.22 -3.92
CA GLU A 26 19.58 -8.27 -5.02
C GLU A 26 18.35 -7.35 -4.83
N GLY A 27 17.37 -7.74 -3.96
CA GLY A 27 16.18 -6.98 -3.64
C GLY A 27 14.91 -7.46 -4.35
N ALA A 28 14.93 -8.65 -4.99
CA ALA A 28 13.73 -9.26 -5.53
C ALA A 28 12.87 -9.82 -4.39
N SER A 29 11.53 -9.73 -4.52
CA SER A 29 10.61 -10.30 -3.53
C SER A 29 10.67 -11.82 -3.49
N LEU A 30 10.61 -12.37 -2.28
CA LEU A 30 10.45 -13.80 -1.98
C LEU A 30 9.10 -14.09 -1.30
N GLY A 31 8.22 -13.08 -1.20
CA GLY A 31 6.96 -13.17 -0.49
C GLY A 31 7.10 -12.95 1.02
N SER A 32 6.07 -13.29 1.77
CA SER A 32 5.97 -13.03 3.20
C SER A 32 6.07 -14.30 4.04
N LEU A 33 6.94 -14.27 5.06
CA LEU A 33 6.94 -15.25 6.14
C LEU A 33 5.95 -14.80 7.21
N ARG A 34 4.93 -15.62 7.49
CA ARG A 34 3.94 -15.34 8.53
C ARG A 34 4.31 -16.06 9.82
N TYR A 35 4.06 -15.38 10.94
CA TYR A 35 4.22 -15.92 12.27
C TYR A 35 2.86 -16.37 12.82
N ASP A 36 2.87 -17.32 13.75
CA ASP A 36 1.66 -17.86 14.42
C ASP A 36 1.27 -17.08 15.68
N HIS A 37 1.99 -16.03 16.00
CA HIS A 37 1.76 -15.17 17.15
C HIS A 37 2.01 -13.71 16.81
N GLU A 38 1.26 -12.84 17.50
CA GLU A 38 1.42 -11.39 17.42
C GLU A 38 2.59 -10.91 18.28
N VAL A 39 3.13 -9.72 17.94
CA VAL A 39 4.10 -9.02 18.78
C VAL A 39 3.43 -8.61 20.09
N ASN A 40 4.09 -8.81 21.24
CA ASN A 40 3.49 -8.54 22.54
C ASN A 40 3.44 -7.03 22.87
N ALA A 41 4.36 -6.24 22.34
CA ALA A 41 4.42 -4.80 22.55
C ALA A 41 5.09 -4.10 21.38
N ILE A 42 4.60 -2.92 21.06
CA ILE A 42 5.21 -2.00 20.09
C ILE A 42 5.40 -0.67 20.81
N VAL A 43 6.63 -0.16 20.77
CA VAL A 43 6.97 1.13 21.37
C VAL A 43 7.43 2.07 20.26
N MET A 44 6.62 3.08 19.95
CA MET A 44 6.99 4.12 18.99
C MET A 44 7.66 5.27 19.76
N ASP A 45 8.96 5.44 19.53
CA ASP A 45 9.70 6.60 20.04
C ASP A 45 9.47 7.78 19.08
N MET A 46 8.60 8.69 19.45
CA MET A 46 8.21 9.82 18.61
C MET A 46 9.35 10.83 18.39
N ASP A 47 10.36 10.88 19.29
CA ASP A 47 11.58 11.67 19.06
C ASP A 47 12.47 11.09 17.96
N VAL A 48 12.34 9.81 17.65
CA VAL A 48 12.97 9.15 16.52
C VAL A 48 12.13 9.35 15.26
N ILE A 49 10.83 9.08 15.33
CA ILE A 49 9.90 9.17 14.19
C ILE A 49 9.87 10.57 13.58
N CYS A 50 9.78 11.65 14.41
CA CYS A 50 9.75 13.01 13.89
C CYS A 50 11.07 13.48 13.24
N LYS A 51 12.11 12.63 13.21
CA LYS A 51 13.41 12.89 12.55
C LYS A 51 13.66 12.03 11.34
N GLU A 52 12.72 11.14 10.98
CA GLU A 52 12.88 10.37 9.76
C GLU A 52 12.75 11.26 8.50
N PRO A 53 13.28 10.84 7.35
CA PRO A 53 13.01 11.56 6.11
C PRO A 53 11.50 11.56 5.81
N PRO A 54 10.88 12.71 5.47
CA PRO A 54 9.43 12.81 5.18
C PRO A 54 8.93 11.82 4.12
N ARG A 55 9.82 11.40 3.20
CA ARG A 55 9.55 10.37 2.19
C ARG A 55 9.08 9.04 2.79
N TYR A 56 9.60 8.67 3.98
CA TYR A 56 9.21 7.43 4.66
C TYR A 56 7.79 7.54 5.23
N ALA A 57 7.48 8.65 5.88
CA ALA A 57 6.12 8.93 6.34
C ALA A 57 5.12 8.95 5.17
N ALA A 58 5.47 9.61 4.07
CA ALA A 58 4.66 9.67 2.85
C ALA A 58 4.45 8.26 2.25
N SER A 59 5.48 7.41 2.21
CA SER A 59 5.34 6.01 1.78
C SER A 59 4.36 5.24 2.67
N GLY A 60 4.44 5.42 3.99
CA GLY A 60 3.50 4.78 4.92
C GLY A 60 2.07 5.27 4.78
N ILE A 61 1.86 6.55 4.45
CA ILE A 61 0.54 7.11 4.13
C ILE A 61 -0.05 6.40 2.91
N MET A 62 0.73 6.22 1.84
CA MET A 62 0.28 5.50 0.64
C MET A 62 -0.08 4.04 0.96
N ASP A 63 0.77 3.32 1.69
CA ASP A 63 0.48 1.95 2.16
C ASP A 63 -0.80 1.88 3.01
N GLY A 64 -1.02 2.89 3.86
CA GLY A 64 -2.24 2.99 4.67
C GLY A 64 -3.50 3.27 3.84
N MET A 65 -3.42 4.18 2.85
CA MET A 65 -4.52 4.49 1.93
C MET A 65 -4.88 3.30 1.04
N ALA A 66 -3.90 2.50 0.62
CA ALA A 66 -4.07 1.28 -0.14
C ALA A 66 -5.07 0.32 0.52
N LYS A 67 -5.13 0.25 1.85
CA LYS A 67 -6.02 -0.67 2.58
C LYS A 67 -7.50 -0.46 2.21
N MET A 68 -7.97 0.79 2.12
CA MET A 68 -9.35 1.10 1.72
C MET A 68 -9.58 0.73 0.24
N ILE A 69 -8.64 1.08 -0.62
CA ILE A 69 -8.75 0.87 -2.07
C ILE A 69 -8.77 -0.64 -2.39
N GLU A 70 -7.86 -1.40 -1.78
CA GLU A 70 -7.65 -2.80 -2.09
C GLU A 70 -8.68 -3.73 -1.44
N ILE A 71 -9.26 -3.39 -0.28
CA ILE A 71 -10.35 -4.18 0.33
C ILE A 71 -11.52 -4.33 -0.63
N GLN A 72 -11.79 -3.36 -1.48
CA GLN A 72 -12.85 -3.42 -2.47
C GLN A 72 -12.62 -4.56 -3.50
N ASN A 73 -11.41 -4.73 -3.95
CA ASN A 73 -10.96 -5.77 -4.88
C ASN A 73 -11.97 -6.15 -5.97
N GLY A 74 -12.20 -5.21 -6.88
CA GLY A 74 -13.12 -5.37 -8.01
C GLY A 74 -14.59 -5.03 -7.72
N ARG A 75 -14.92 -4.62 -6.49
CA ARG A 75 -16.24 -4.09 -6.13
C ARG A 75 -16.21 -2.56 -6.15
N SER A 76 -17.30 -1.94 -6.58
CA SER A 76 -17.43 -0.48 -6.53
C SER A 76 -17.81 0.04 -5.13
N GLU A 77 -18.33 -0.81 -4.28
CA GLU A 77 -18.68 -0.51 -2.88
C GLU A 77 -18.58 -1.78 -2.02
N ILE A 78 -18.46 -1.60 -0.71
CA ILE A 78 -18.46 -2.69 0.27
C ILE A 78 -19.75 -2.58 1.10
N LEU A 79 -20.64 -3.57 0.93
CA LEU A 79 -21.86 -3.68 1.71
C LEU A 79 -21.72 -4.80 2.76
N LEU A 80 -22.33 -4.60 3.92
CA LEU A 80 -22.30 -5.58 5.02
C LEU A 80 -22.82 -6.94 4.60
N ASP A 81 -23.86 -6.96 3.75
CA ASP A 81 -24.50 -8.20 3.33
C ASP A 81 -23.65 -9.01 2.32
N ASP A 82 -22.67 -8.38 1.68
CA ASP A 82 -21.84 -8.99 0.62
C ASP A 82 -20.51 -9.55 1.13
N VAL A 83 -20.11 -9.21 2.36
CA VAL A 83 -18.81 -9.57 2.92
C VAL A 83 -18.92 -10.04 4.37
N SER A 84 -17.87 -10.68 4.88
CA SER A 84 -17.82 -11.03 6.30
C SER A 84 -17.79 -9.77 7.18
N ILE A 85 -18.32 -9.89 8.40
CA ILE A 85 -18.26 -8.79 9.39
C ILE A 85 -16.82 -8.31 9.66
N GLY A 86 -15.84 -9.22 9.62
CA GLY A 86 -14.42 -8.88 9.76
C GLY A 86 -13.93 -7.98 8.63
N LEU A 87 -14.27 -8.32 7.38
CA LEU A 87 -13.88 -7.50 6.22
C LEU A 87 -14.60 -6.15 6.21
N PHE A 88 -15.90 -6.12 6.55
CA PHE A 88 -16.66 -4.88 6.67
C PHE A 88 -16.10 -3.96 7.76
N THR A 89 -15.72 -4.55 8.91
CA THR A 89 -15.07 -3.79 10.00
C THR A 89 -13.72 -3.23 9.53
N ALA A 90 -12.90 -4.05 8.86
CA ALA A 90 -11.62 -3.61 8.30
C ALA A 90 -11.79 -2.46 7.31
N TYR A 91 -12.77 -2.55 6.41
CA TYR A 91 -13.12 -1.49 5.46
C TYR A 91 -13.51 -0.19 6.16
N THR A 92 -14.40 -0.26 7.15
CA THR A 92 -14.85 0.93 7.90
C THR A 92 -13.69 1.64 8.61
N ILE A 93 -12.76 0.87 9.18
CA ILE A 93 -11.56 1.44 9.82
C ILE A 93 -10.64 2.05 8.77
N ALA A 94 -10.44 1.38 7.64
CA ALA A 94 -9.59 1.86 6.55
C ALA A 94 -10.17 3.14 5.90
N GLU A 95 -11.49 3.21 5.71
CA GLU A 95 -12.19 4.39 5.20
C GLU A 95 -12.02 5.60 6.13
N MET A 96 -12.19 5.41 7.44
CA MET A 96 -11.91 6.46 8.42
C MET A 96 -10.45 6.93 8.33
N ALA A 97 -9.50 5.99 8.27
CA ALA A 97 -8.08 6.31 8.15
C ALA A 97 -7.76 7.08 6.86
N TYR A 98 -8.37 6.67 5.73
CA TYR A 98 -8.21 7.32 4.43
C TYR A 98 -8.58 8.82 4.50
N HIS A 99 -9.71 9.16 5.12
CA HIS A 99 -10.12 10.56 5.29
C HIS A 99 -9.18 11.36 6.20
N VAL A 100 -8.58 10.73 7.21
CA VAL A 100 -7.58 11.41 8.05
C VAL A 100 -6.30 11.65 7.25
N TYR A 101 -5.86 10.69 6.41
CA TYR A 101 -4.72 10.87 5.53
C TYR A 101 -4.94 12.05 4.57
N GLU A 102 -6.08 12.13 3.89
CA GLU A 102 -6.40 13.26 3.00
C GLU A 102 -6.28 14.62 3.72
N LYS A 103 -6.67 14.68 4.99
CA LYS A 103 -6.70 15.91 5.77
C LYS A 103 -5.34 16.29 6.36
N GLU A 104 -4.57 15.32 6.88
CA GLU A 104 -3.44 15.60 7.77
C GLU A 104 -2.07 15.23 7.19
N ALA A 105 -2.01 14.45 6.10
CA ALA A 105 -0.76 13.97 5.52
C ALA A 105 0.25 15.08 5.20
N HIS A 106 -0.20 16.15 4.56
CA HIS A 106 0.68 17.28 4.19
C HIS A 106 1.28 17.96 5.40
N GLN A 107 0.45 18.23 6.43
CA GLN A 107 0.92 18.87 7.65
C GLN A 107 1.91 17.96 8.39
N ALA A 108 1.62 16.67 8.49
CA ALA A 108 2.52 15.71 9.15
C ALA A 108 3.87 15.62 8.44
N CYS A 109 3.88 15.47 7.11
CA CYS A 109 5.14 15.42 6.34
C CYS A 109 5.94 16.73 6.43
N HIS A 110 5.27 17.88 6.44
CA HIS A 110 5.91 19.17 6.66
C HIS A 110 6.55 19.24 8.05
N ASP A 111 5.81 18.86 9.09
CA ASP A 111 6.28 18.93 10.48
C ASP A 111 7.44 17.96 10.73
N ILE A 112 7.41 16.75 10.13
CA ILE A 112 8.54 15.81 10.12
C ILE A 112 9.76 16.43 9.44
N ALA A 113 9.59 17.11 8.30
CA ALA A 113 10.69 17.80 7.61
C ALA A 113 11.35 18.85 8.49
N GLU A 114 10.62 19.47 9.39
CA GLU A 114 11.11 20.46 10.35
C GLU A 114 11.54 19.84 11.71
N GLY A 115 11.43 18.52 11.87
CA GLY A 115 11.73 17.80 13.11
C GLY A 115 10.78 18.18 14.26
N LYS A 116 9.53 18.53 13.96
CA LYS A 116 8.52 18.95 14.93
C LYS A 116 7.57 17.80 15.26
N LEU A 117 7.42 17.50 16.52
CA LEU A 117 6.38 16.61 17.01
C LEU A 117 5.08 17.40 17.21
N THR A 118 4.10 17.13 16.36
CA THR A 118 2.77 17.75 16.40
C THR A 118 1.69 16.67 16.45
N LYS A 119 0.45 17.06 16.73
CA LYS A 119 -0.69 16.13 16.69
C LYS A 119 -0.82 15.44 15.31
N ALA A 120 -0.59 16.15 14.21
CA ALA A 120 -0.65 15.56 12.88
C ALA A 120 0.39 14.45 12.72
N VAL A 121 1.62 14.65 13.21
CA VAL A 121 2.67 13.61 13.21
C VAL A 121 2.29 12.42 14.05
N GLU A 122 1.74 12.64 15.26
CA GLU A 122 1.28 11.55 16.14
C GLU A 122 0.13 10.76 15.51
N ASP A 123 -0.87 11.45 14.93
CA ASP A 123 -2.01 10.81 14.27
C ASP A 123 -1.54 9.96 13.06
N ILE A 124 -0.70 10.51 12.18
CA ILE A 124 -0.17 9.76 11.02
C ILE A 124 0.70 8.58 11.45
N ALA A 125 1.56 8.74 12.45
CA ALA A 125 2.35 7.64 12.97
C ALA A 125 1.48 6.50 13.51
N TYR A 126 0.42 6.86 14.26
CA TYR A 126 -0.53 5.89 14.78
C TYR A 126 -1.32 5.20 13.66
N LEU A 127 -1.75 5.94 12.64
CA LEU A 127 -2.45 5.38 11.48
C LEU A 127 -1.55 4.41 10.68
N ASN A 128 -0.33 4.82 10.35
CA ASN A 128 0.59 4.03 9.53
C ASN A 128 0.99 2.71 10.20
N VAL A 129 1.16 2.71 11.52
CA VAL A 129 1.65 1.53 12.25
C VAL A 129 0.49 0.74 12.86
N ALA A 130 -0.27 1.37 13.76
CA ALA A 130 -1.25 0.65 14.56
C ALA A 130 -2.56 0.40 13.79
N VAL A 131 -3.15 1.44 13.17
CA VAL A 131 -4.45 1.29 12.51
C VAL A 131 -4.33 0.42 11.25
N ALA A 132 -3.32 0.63 10.42
CA ALA A 132 -3.07 -0.22 9.26
C ALA A 132 -2.81 -1.69 9.66
N GLY A 133 -2.11 -1.90 10.79
CA GLY A 133 -1.91 -3.24 11.35
C GLY A 133 -3.20 -3.86 11.88
N ILE A 134 -4.08 -3.08 12.55
CA ILE A 134 -5.41 -3.53 12.99
C ILE A 134 -6.25 -3.95 11.78
N VAL A 135 -6.26 -3.17 10.69
CA VAL A 135 -6.97 -3.53 9.45
C VAL A 135 -6.49 -4.88 8.93
N SER A 136 -5.17 -5.10 8.90
CA SER A 136 -4.57 -6.38 8.51
C SER A 136 -5.02 -7.54 9.41
N GLY A 137 -5.04 -7.35 10.72
CA GLY A 137 -5.43 -8.37 11.70
C GLY A 137 -6.93 -8.73 11.61
N VAL A 138 -7.80 -7.72 11.53
CA VAL A 138 -9.26 -7.91 11.46
C VAL A 138 -9.70 -8.55 10.14
N SER A 139 -9.06 -8.21 9.02
CA SER A 139 -9.32 -8.82 7.71
C SER A 139 -8.71 -10.20 7.54
N LYS A 140 -7.97 -10.72 8.53
CA LYS A 140 -7.21 -11.97 8.49
C LYS A 140 -6.15 -12.02 7.38
N GLY A 141 -5.61 -10.86 7.02
CA GLY A 141 -4.46 -10.71 6.13
C GLY A 141 -4.78 -10.70 4.63
N PHE A 142 -5.64 -11.56 4.14
CA PHE A 142 -5.91 -11.67 2.70
C PHE A 142 -6.96 -10.69 2.16
N GLY A 143 -7.78 -10.10 3.02
CA GLY A 143 -8.84 -9.20 2.59
C GLY A 143 -8.42 -7.73 2.46
N GLN A 144 -7.21 -7.36 2.89
CA GLN A 144 -6.77 -5.96 2.97
C GLN A 144 -5.70 -5.59 1.95
N THR A 145 -5.22 -6.54 1.16
CA THR A 145 -4.30 -6.35 0.03
C THR A 145 -4.91 -7.00 -1.19
N ALA A 146 -4.65 -6.42 -2.36
CA ALA A 146 -5.09 -6.93 -3.64
C ALA A 146 -4.09 -6.57 -4.76
N LEU A 147 -4.55 -5.98 -5.87
CA LEU A 147 -3.71 -5.77 -7.05
C LEU A 147 -2.67 -4.65 -6.86
N GLY A 148 -2.89 -3.70 -5.94
CA GLY A 148 -1.90 -2.66 -5.62
C GLY A 148 -0.63 -3.29 -5.03
N HIS A 149 -0.78 -4.06 -3.96
CA HIS A 149 0.34 -4.78 -3.34
C HIS A 149 0.92 -5.86 -4.26
N GLU A 150 0.08 -6.58 -5.01
CA GLU A 150 0.56 -7.58 -5.98
C GLU A 150 1.40 -6.91 -7.09
N THR A 151 0.99 -5.73 -7.55
CA THR A 151 1.81 -4.94 -8.49
C THR A 151 3.19 -4.63 -7.90
N TYR A 152 3.26 -4.22 -6.63
CA TYR A 152 4.55 -4.01 -5.95
C TYR A 152 5.42 -5.28 -5.95
N GLU A 153 4.88 -6.43 -5.56
CA GLU A 153 5.62 -7.69 -5.49
C GLU A 153 6.15 -8.11 -6.87
N LEU A 154 5.30 -7.98 -7.89
CA LEU A 154 5.66 -8.33 -9.27
C LEU A 154 6.64 -7.34 -9.90
N VAL A 155 6.51 -6.05 -9.61
CA VAL A 155 7.49 -5.03 -10.02
C VAL A 155 8.85 -5.33 -9.37
N ARG A 156 8.88 -5.69 -8.09
CA ARG A 156 10.12 -6.14 -7.41
C ARG A 156 10.71 -7.39 -8.04
N THR A 157 9.90 -8.25 -8.62
CA THR A 157 10.33 -9.50 -9.26
C THR A 157 10.84 -9.27 -10.69
N HIS A 158 10.06 -8.59 -11.53
CA HIS A 158 10.37 -8.41 -12.95
C HIS A 158 11.32 -7.25 -13.24
N PHE A 159 11.30 -6.20 -12.39
CA PHE A 159 12.02 -4.94 -12.55
C PHE A 159 12.84 -4.60 -11.31
N THR A 160 13.52 -5.61 -10.76
CA THR A 160 14.23 -5.53 -9.47
C THR A 160 15.19 -4.34 -9.38
N GLN A 161 15.94 -4.03 -10.45
CA GLN A 161 16.95 -2.98 -10.44
C GLN A 161 16.31 -1.58 -10.47
N GLU A 162 15.28 -1.42 -11.28
CA GLU A 162 14.50 -0.19 -11.41
C GLU A 162 13.75 0.10 -10.11
N ALA A 163 13.13 -0.93 -9.51
CA ALA A 163 12.37 -0.83 -8.28
C ALA A 163 13.22 -0.58 -7.03
N LYS A 164 14.50 -0.98 -7.03
CA LYS A 164 15.36 -0.97 -5.85
C LYS A 164 15.47 0.38 -5.12
N PRO A 165 15.52 1.55 -5.78
CA PRO A 165 15.61 2.85 -5.11
C PRO A 165 14.30 3.32 -4.45
N TYR A 166 13.19 2.63 -4.71
CA TYR A 166 11.86 3.08 -4.30
C TYR A 166 11.35 2.34 -3.07
N LEU A 167 10.59 3.06 -2.25
CA LEU A 167 9.96 2.53 -1.05
C LEU A 167 8.71 1.73 -1.40
N HIS A 168 8.26 0.91 -0.44
CA HIS A 168 7.10 0.04 -0.58
C HIS A 168 5.84 0.80 -1.03
N GLY A 169 5.43 1.80 -0.24
CA GLY A 169 4.20 2.56 -0.53
C GLY A 169 4.26 3.39 -1.81
N GLU A 170 5.46 3.76 -2.30
CA GLU A 170 5.61 4.47 -3.57
C GLU A 170 5.17 3.60 -4.76
N ILE A 171 5.54 2.32 -4.76
CA ILE A 171 5.16 1.39 -5.83
C ILE A 171 3.74 0.86 -5.62
N VAL A 172 3.32 0.64 -4.37
CA VAL A 172 1.94 0.27 -4.04
C VAL A 172 0.98 1.33 -4.56
N ALA A 173 1.26 2.62 -4.36
CA ALA A 173 0.41 3.72 -4.84
C ALA A 173 0.27 3.74 -6.37
N ILE A 174 1.33 3.41 -7.13
CA ILE A 174 1.21 3.22 -8.59
C ILE A 174 0.24 2.06 -8.88
N GLY A 175 0.37 0.95 -8.17
CA GLY A 175 -0.54 -0.20 -8.28
C GLY A 175 -1.98 0.11 -7.89
N ASP A 176 -2.18 1.03 -6.93
CA ASP A 176 -3.52 1.49 -6.52
C ASP A 176 -4.23 2.29 -7.62
N CYS A 177 -3.51 2.96 -8.51
CA CYS A 177 -4.11 3.57 -9.69
C CYS A 177 -4.76 2.51 -10.60
N LEU A 178 -4.10 1.35 -10.80
CA LEU A 178 -4.69 0.20 -11.46
C LEU A 178 -5.86 -0.37 -10.66
N GLN A 179 -5.70 -0.53 -9.33
CA GLN A 179 -6.73 -1.09 -8.45
C GLN A 179 -8.00 -0.24 -8.45
N LEU A 180 -7.92 1.08 -8.38
CA LEU A 180 -9.06 1.99 -8.47
C LEU A 180 -9.85 1.78 -9.78
N ALA A 181 -9.15 1.73 -10.91
CA ALA A 181 -9.78 1.47 -12.20
C ALA A 181 -10.39 0.06 -12.26
N PHE A 182 -9.72 -0.93 -11.70
CA PHE A 182 -10.23 -2.30 -11.59
C PHE A 182 -11.46 -2.39 -10.66
N ASN A 183 -11.54 -1.58 -9.62
CA ASN A 183 -12.72 -1.48 -8.74
C ASN A 183 -13.93 -0.80 -9.42
N GLY A 184 -13.72 -0.18 -10.58
CA GLY A 184 -14.78 0.53 -11.32
C GLY A 184 -14.81 2.03 -11.03
N HIS A 185 -13.72 2.57 -10.47
CA HIS A 185 -13.56 3.99 -10.11
C HIS A 185 -12.43 4.68 -10.89
N PRO A 186 -12.37 4.59 -12.23
CA PRO A 186 -11.31 5.23 -13.01
C PRO A 186 -11.29 6.76 -12.84
N GLU A 187 -12.42 7.38 -12.49
CA GLU A 187 -12.53 8.81 -12.21
C GLU A 187 -11.78 9.24 -10.93
N GLN A 188 -11.50 8.30 -10.03
CA GLN A 188 -10.75 8.58 -8.79
C GLN A 188 -9.24 8.53 -9.00
N VAL A 189 -8.75 8.00 -10.12
CA VAL A 189 -7.30 7.90 -10.37
C VAL A 189 -6.65 9.27 -10.49
N ALA A 190 -7.25 10.21 -11.21
CA ALA A 190 -6.67 11.55 -11.36
C ALA A 190 -6.58 12.30 -10.02
N PRO A 191 -7.62 12.38 -9.17
CA PRO A 191 -7.51 12.94 -7.82
C PRO A 191 -6.46 12.23 -6.95
N PHE A 192 -6.37 10.90 -7.01
CA PHE A 192 -5.38 10.14 -6.27
C PHE A 192 -3.95 10.44 -6.74
N ARG A 193 -3.71 10.52 -8.05
CA ARG A 193 -2.43 10.96 -8.62
C ARG A 193 -2.07 12.40 -8.23
N ASP A 194 -3.07 13.30 -8.14
CA ASP A 194 -2.83 14.66 -7.66
C ASP A 194 -2.37 14.67 -6.20
N PHE A 195 -2.96 13.82 -5.36
CA PHE A 195 -2.50 13.63 -4.00
C PHE A 195 -1.08 13.04 -3.96
N MET A 196 -0.80 11.97 -4.72
CA MET A 196 0.55 11.39 -4.84
C MET A 196 1.59 12.44 -5.26
N ARG A 197 1.26 13.25 -6.27
CA ARG A 197 2.14 14.33 -6.76
C ARG A 197 2.44 15.36 -5.69
N SER A 198 1.43 15.74 -4.90
CA SER A 198 1.56 16.70 -3.81
C SER A 198 2.44 16.18 -2.67
N MET A 199 2.55 14.85 -2.55
CA MET A 199 3.42 14.15 -1.59
C MET A 199 4.79 13.80 -2.18
N ASN A 200 5.13 14.29 -3.39
CA ASN A 200 6.37 13.99 -4.13
C ASN A 200 6.57 12.49 -4.41
N MET A 201 5.49 11.74 -4.63
CA MET A 201 5.52 10.34 -4.99
C MET A 201 5.66 10.15 -6.51
N PRO A 202 6.26 9.04 -6.99
CA PRO A 202 6.17 8.66 -8.38
C PRO A 202 4.70 8.32 -8.71
N LEU A 203 4.26 8.65 -9.93
CA LEU A 203 2.87 8.53 -10.37
C LEU A 203 2.65 7.33 -11.29
N THR A 204 3.72 6.88 -11.96
CA THR A 204 3.68 5.88 -13.01
C THR A 204 4.92 4.98 -12.95
N LEU A 205 4.90 3.89 -13.71
CA LEU A 205 6.06 3.00 -13.85
C LEU A 205 7.23 3.70 -14.55
N GLU A 206 6.96 4.63 -15.46
CA GLU A 206 7.99 5.42 -16.13
C GLU A 206 8.76 6.33 -15.13
N ASP A 207 8.07 6.87 -14.13
CA ASP A 207 8.69 7.70 -13.08
C ASP A 207 9.70 6.90 -12.24
N ILE A 208 9.56 5.59 -12.21
CA ILE A 208 10.50 4.68 -11.55
C ILE A 208 11.46 3.98 -12.53
N GLY A 209 11.51 4.46 -13.77
CA GLY A 209 12.46 3.99 -14.79
C GLY A 209 12.05 2.71 -15.52
N ILE A 210 10.79 2.29 -15.41
CA ILE A 210 10.27 1.09 -16.10
C ILE A 210 9.59 1.52 -17.40
N ASP A 211 10.05 0.94 -18.54
CA ASP A 211 9.43 1.16 -19.83
C ASP A 211 8.13 0.33 -19.94
N SER A 212 7.00 1.03 -20.03
CA SER A 212 5.68 0.40 -20.20
C SER A 212 5.51 -0.36 -21.51
N ASN A 213 6.39 -0.15 -22.50
CA ASN A 213 6.44 -0.95 -23.74
C ASN A 213 7.34 -2.18 -23.62
N SER A 214 7.96 -2.41 -22.48
CA SER A 214 8.80 -3.59 -22.26
C SER A 214 8.00 -4.88 -22.43
N PRO A 215 8.55 -5.92 -23.08
CA PRO A 215 7.93 -7.26 -23.13
C PRO A 215 7.62 -7.85 -21.74
N LYS A 216 8.33 -7.40 -20.69
CA LYS A 216 8.07 -7.82 -19.31
C LYS A 216 6.70 -7.34 -18.78
N MET A 217 6.10 -6.32 -19.40
CA MET A 217 4.76 -5.86 -19.01
C MET A 217 3.68 -6.91 -19.31
N GLU A 218 3.83 -7.72 -20.35
CA GLU A 218 2.92 -8.85 -20.55
C GLU A 218 3.10 -9.93 -19.47
N ASN A 219 4.33 -10.19 -19.00
CA ASN A 219 4.56 -11.09 -17.87
C ASN A 219 3.90 -10.53 -16.59
N LEU A 220 4.07 -9.23 -16.31
CA LEU A 220 3.40 -8.56 -15.21
C LEU A 220 1.87 -8.72 -15.28
N PHE A 221 1.29 -8.52 -16.47
CA PHE A 221 -0.14 -8.71 -16.68
C PHE A 221 -0.57 -10.17 -16.43
N GLN A 222 0.16 -11.14 -16.96
CA GLN A 222 -0.17 -12.56 -16.78
C GLN A 222 -0.08 -12.99 -15.33
N ASP A 223 0.92 -12.52 -14.58
CA ASP A 223 1.08 -12.85 -13.18
C ASP A 223 0.00 -12.17 -12.32
N LEU A 224 -0.38 -10.90 -12.59
CA LEU A 224 -1.53 -10.24 -11.98
C LEU A 224 -2.83 -11.01 -12.24
N PHE A 225 -3.06 -11.44 -13.47
CA PHE A 225 -4.28 -12.15 -13.86
C PHE A 225 -4.38 -13.53 -13.18
N HIS A 226 -3.26 -14.18 -12.90
CA HIS A 226 -3.22 -15.48 -12.20
C HIS A 226 -2.94 -15.35 -10.69
N SER A 227 -2.94 -14.13 -10.16
CA SER A 227 -2.71 -13.89 -8.75
C SER A 227 -3.85 -14.42 -7.88
N PRO A 228 -3.60 -14.67 -6.59
CA PRO A 228 -4.65 -15.14 -5.66
C PRO A 228 -5.77 -14.12 -5.43
N PHE A 229 -5.60 -12.88 -5.91
CA PHE A 229 -6.57 -11.79 -5.74
C PHE A 229 -7.57 -11.70 -6.90
N MET A 230 -7.42 -12.51 -7.93
CA MET A 230 -8.23 -12.43 -9.14
C MET A 230 -8.83 -13.79 -9.50
N GLU A 231 -10.13 -13.81 -9.79
CA GLU A 231 -10.75 -14.94 -10.45
C GLU A 231 -10.45 -14.88 -11.95
N PRO A 232 -9.85 -15.93 -12.56
CA PRO A 232 -9.40 -15.88 -13.95
C PRO A 232 -10.58 -16.12 -14.93
N THR A 233 -11.41 -15.08 -15.10
CA THR A 233 -12.53 -15.04 -16.06
C THR A 233 -12.20 -14.10 -17.21
N ALA A 234 -12.84 -14.31 -18.38
CA ALA A 234 -12.67 -13.43 -19.54
C ALA A 234 -13.11 -11.98 -19.24
N GLU A 235 -14.08 -11.80 -18.36
CA GLU A 235 -14.51 -10.47 -17.91
C GLU A 235 -13.41 -9.77 -17.10
N ASN A 236 -12.83 -10.47 -16.12
CA ASN A 236 -11.74 -9.93 -15.30
C ASN A 236 -10.47 -9.72 -16.12
N GLU A 237 -10.17 -10.57 -17.11
CA GLU A 237 -9.07 -10.35 -18.04
C GLU A 237 -9.23 -9.03 -18.80
N ALA A 238 -10.40 -8.82 -19.41
CA ALA A 238 -10.68 -7.59 -20.15
C ALA A 238 -10.66 -6.34 -19.26
N ARG A 239 -11.14 -6.47 -18.02
CA ARG A 239 -11.13 -5.39 -17.02
C ARG A 239 -9.71 -5.06 -16.57
N LEU A 240 -8.90 -6.07 -16.27
CA LEU A 240 -7.49 -5.88 -15.92
C LEU A 240 -6.70 -5.24 -17.06
N ARG A 241 -6.88 -5.70 -18.32
CA ARG A 241 -6.20 -5.07 -19.48
C ARG A 241 -6.50 -3.58 -19.60
N LYS A 242 -7.72 -3.16 -19.34
CA LYS A 242 -8.07 -1.73 -19.29
C LYS A 242 -7.41 -1.02 -18.11
N ALA A 243 -7.37 -1.67 -16.94
CA ALA A 243 -6.77 -1.10 -15.74
C ALA A 243 -5.25 -0.94 -15.84
N MET A 244 -4.56 -1.79 -16.63
CA MET A 244 -3.11 -1.69 -16.86
C MET A 244 -2.67 -0.33 -17.42
N HIS A 245 -3.52 0.38 -18.18
CA HIS A 245 -3.21 1.73 -18.65
C HIS A 245 -2.90 2.71 -17.51
N TYR A 246 -3.47 2.48 -16.34
CA TYR A 246 -3.26 3.36 -15.19
C TYR A 246 -1.94 3.12 -14.45
N LEU A 247 -1.11 2.17 -14.91
CA LEU A 247 0.28 2.05 -14.45
C LEU A 247 1.25 2.98 -15.20
N SER A 248 0.83 3.51 -16.34
CA SER A 248 1.69 4.27 -17.26
C SER A 248 1.30 5.76 -17.31
N ALA A 249 2.18 6.57 -17.87
CA ALA A 249 1.86 7.94 -18.29
C ALA A 249 0.89 7.90 -19.48
N ASP A 250 -0.02 8.88 -19.55
CA ASP A 250 -0.98 9.07 -20.66
C ASP A 250 -0.25 9.40 -21.97
#